data_d036fb446b9b024a8050367378531e8a
#
_entry.id   d036fb446b9b024a8050367378531e8a
#
_cell.length_a   1.000
_cell.length_b   1.000
_cell.length_c   1.000
_cell.angle_alpha   90.00
_cell.angle_beta   90.00
_cell.angle_gamma   90.00
#
_symmetry.space_group_name_H-M   'P 1'
#
loop_
_entity.id
_entity.type
_entity.pdbx_description
1 polymer ?
#
loop_
_entity_poly.entity_id
_entity_poly.type
_entity_poly.pdbx_seq_one_letter_code
_entity_poly.pdbx_strand_id
1 'polypeptide(L)'
;MAKGKMAGSVQIRTALVVGGARCVWRDLDAALSLGKYDAVLCVNDIGTVFEDRIDFWCTLHPEKFKPWQAVRAVNGFNNDYIAVCHELNPELGKRDNLPRIDKSIDYRYPGMDGSGSSGLFAVKVAQDHGFNRIVLAGIPMKADEAHFFDDKVWTERDQFLVAWKIARPAIKDAVRSMSGWTRQLLGAPTSLWLSEPTTSGADHG
;
A
#
# COMPACT_ATOMS: atom_id res chain seq x y z
N MET A 1 28.96 -32.71 19.56
CA MET A 1 29.04 -31.73 18.45
C MET A 1 27.63 -31.26 18.14
N ALA A 2 27.27 -30.06 18.55
CA ALA A 2 25.97 -29.46 18.27
C ALA A 2 25.96 -28.91 16.84
N LYS A 3 25.10 -29.42 15.97
CA LYS A 3 24.85 -28.88 14.65
C LYS A 3 24.13 -27.53 14.80
N GLY A 4 24.84 -26.45 14.60
CA GLY A 4 24.25 -25.13 14.51
C GLY A 4 23.20 -25.09 13.40
N LYS A 5 21.95 -24.82 13.77
CA LYS A 5 20.85 -24.57 12.85
C LYS A 5 21.17 -23.25 12.14
N MET A 6 21.56 -23.30 10.87
CA MET A 6 21.73 -22.10 10.06
C MET A 6 20.36 -21.41 9.98
N ALA A 7 20.27 -20.19 10.49
CA ALA A 7 19.09 -19.35 10.28
C ALA A 7 18.93 -19.14 8.76
N GLY A 8 17.82 -19.61 8.20
CA GLY A 8 17.52 -19.41 6.79
C GLY A 8 17.43 -17.91 6.49
N SER A 9 18.14 -17.43 5.48
CA SER A 9 18.03 -16.07 5.02
C SER A 9 16.60 -15.82 4.53
N VAL A 10 15.91 -14.86 5.12
CA VAL A 10 14.59 -14.44 4.64
C VAL A 10 14.76 -13.78 3.27
N GLN A 11 14.11 -14.34 2.27
CA GLN A 11 14.13 -13.77 0.92
C GLN A 11 13.50 -12.37 0.93
N ILE A 12 14.22 -11.40 0.37
CA ILE A 12 13.69 -10.05 0.18
C ILE A 12 12.63 -10.09 -0.93
N ARG A 13 11.46 -9.51 -0.64
CA ARG A 13 10.39 -9.28 -1.60
C ARG A 13 9.93 -7.84 -1.48
N THR A 14 10.04 -7.10 -2.57
CA THR A 14 9.82 -5.67 -2.63
C THR A 14 8.45 -5.33 -3.22
N ALA A 15 7.75 -4.35 -2.64
CA ALA A 15 6.51 -3.83 -3.19
C ALA A 15 6.51 -2.30 -3.23
N LEU A 16 5.92 -1.73 -4.27
CA LEU A 16 5.66 -0.31 -4.40
C LEU A 16 4.16 -0.08 -4.25
N VAL A 17 3.75 0.71 -3.25
CA VAL A 17 2.36 1.11 -3.03
C VAL A 17 2.19 2.54 -3.52
N VAL A 18 1.32 2.73 -4.52
CA VAL A 18 1.09 4.00 -5.21
C VAL A 18 -0.27 4.56 -4.79
N GLY A 19 -0.27 5.72 -4.14
CA GLY A 19 -1.47 6.44 -3.71
C GLY A 19 -1.77 7.67 -4.55
N GLY A 20 -2.89 8.34 -4.26
CA GLY A 20 -3.44 9.41 -5.10
C GLY A 20 -3.11 10.84 -4.68
N ALA A 21 -2.09 11.10 -3.85
CA ALA A 21 -1.71 12.47 -3.52
C ALA A 21 -0.99 13.17 -4.68
N ARG A 22 -1.07 14.50 -4.76
CA ARG A 22 -0.45 15.32 -5.82
C ARG A 22 1.05 15.03 -6.02
N CYS A 23 1.76 14.68 -4.95
CA CYS A 23 3.18 14.36 -5.02
C CYS A 23 3.49 13.00 -5.67
N VAL A 24 2.49 12.23 -6.10
CA VAL A 24 2.63 10.82 -6.52
C VAL A 24 3.66 10.63 -7.62
N TRP A 25 3.64 11.45 -8.66
CA TRP A 25 4.55 11.27 -9.82
C TRP A 25 6.01 11.51 -9.44
N ARG A 26 6.28 12.57 -8.68
CA ARG A 26 7.61 12.84 -8.13
C ARG A 26 8.09 11.73 -7.19
N ASP A 27 7.22 11.27 -6.31
CA ASP A 27 7.51 10.20 -5.36
C ASP A 27 7.76 8.88 -6.09
N LEU A 28 7.00 8.61 -7.18
CA LEU A 28 7.15 7.44 -8.04
C LEU A 28 8.50 7.43 -8.75
N ASP A 29 8.87 8.53 -9.44
CA ASP A 29 10.16 8.66 -10.12
C ASP A 29 11.32 8.43 -9.15
N ALA A 30 11.25 9.04 -7.97
CA ALA A 30 12.26 8.86 -6.94
C ALA A 30 12.30 7.43 -6.39
N ALA A 31 11.13 6.77 -6.22
CA ALA A 31 11.08 5.38 -5.77
C ALA A 31 11.68 4.42 -6.81
N LEU A 32 11.35 4.60 -8.09
CA LEU A 32 11.88 3.78 -9.18
C LEU A 32 13.41 3.95 -9.36
N SER A 33 13.96 5.13 -9.02
CA SER A 33 15.41 5.35 -9.03
C SER A 33 16.17 4.58 -7.94
N LEU A 34 15.48 4.13 -6.87
CA LEU A 34 16.09 3.35 -5.80
C LEU A 34 16.32 1.88 -6.15
N GLY A 35 15.48 1.32 -7.06
CA GLY A 35 15.57 -0.08 -7.44
C GLY A 35 14.32 -0.59 -8.14
N LYS A 36 14.29 -1.91 -8.39
CA LYS A 36 13.14 -2.60 -8.97
C LYS A 36 12.23 -3.12 -7.86
N TYR A 37 10.96 -3.26 -8.18
CA TYR A 37 9.94 -3.82 -7.28
C TYR A 37 9.38 -5.10 -7.88
N ASP A 38 9.16 -6.11 -7.02
CA ASP A 38 8.57 -7.39 -7.42
C ASP A 38 7.07 -7.23 -7.69
N ALA A 39 6.42 -6.26 -7.02
CA ALA A 39 5.02 -5.94 -7.26
C ALA A 39 4.71 -4.45 -7.11
N VAL A 40 3.68 -3.99 -7.83
CA VAL A 40 3.09 -2.66 -7.73
C VAL A 40 1.64 -2.78 -7.26
N LEU A 41 1.29 -2.03 -6.21
CA LEU A 41 -0.05 -1.94 -5.66
C LEU A 41 -0.59 -0.53 -5.88
N CYS A 42 -1.67 -0.37 -6.63
CA CYS A 42 -2.38 0.89 -6.78
C CYS A 42 -3.52 1.02 -5.77
N VAL A 43 -3.72 2.23 -5.26
CA VAL A 43 -4.73 2.55 -4.23
C VAL A 43 -5.82 3.45 -4.80
N ASN A 44 -7.08 3.01 -4.75
CA ASN A 44 -8.22 3.78 -5.22
C ASN A 44 -8.06 4.18 -6.71
N ASP A 45 -8.41 5.41 -7.02
CA ASP A 45 -8.50 5.97 -8.37
C ASP A 45 -7.17 6.21 -9.09
N ILE A 46 -6.02 6.19 -8.40
CA ILE A 46 -4.72 6.24 -9.10
C ILE A 46 -4.56 5.10 -10.11
N GLY A 47 -5.19 3.94 -9.83
CA GLY A 47 -5.20 2.83 -10.77
C GLY A 47 -5.88 3.11 -12.10
N THR A 48 -6.66 4.19 -12.22
CA THR A 48 -7.30 4.59 -13.49
C THR A 48 -6.32 5.23 -14.48
N VAL A 49 -5.24 5.84 -13.98
CA VAL A 49 -4.26 6.61 -14.76
C VAL A 49 -2.85 6.04 -14.69
N PHE A 50 -2.62 5.04 -13.87
CA PHE A 50 -1.31 4.38 -13.78
C PHE A 50 -1.11 3.46 -14.98
N GLU A 51 -0.24 3.85 -15.91
CA GLU A 51 -0.05 3.20 -17.21
C GLU A 51 0.67 1.86 -17.12
N ASP A 52 1.62 1.77 -16.18
CA ASP A 52 2.43 0.57 -16.00
C ASP A 52 1.65 -0.61 -15.41
N ARG A 53 2.33 -1.74 -15.24
CA ARG A 53 1.80 -2.94 -14.63
C ARG A 53 1.32 -2.67 -13.20
N ILE A 54 0.09 -3.08 -12.91
CA ILE A 54 -0.48 -3.19 -11.58
C ILE A 54 -0.59 -4.67 -11.24
N ASP A 55 -0.05 -5.09 -10.09
CA ASP A 55 -0.24 -6.45 -9.59
C ASP A 55 -1.45 -6.57 -8.68
N PHE A 56 -1.67 -5.54 -7.85
CA PHE A 56 -2.83 -5.46 -6.96
C PHE A 56 -3.47 -4.08 -7.04
N TRP A 57 -4.79 -4.05 -7.14
CA TRP A 57 -5.54 -2.80 -7.04
C TRP A 57 -6.38 -2.83 -5.77
N CYS A 58 -6.05 -1.98 -4.79
CA CYS A 58 -6.55 -2.01 -3.44
C CYS A 58 -7.51 -0.86 -3.16
N THR A 59 -8.64 -1.14 -2.51
CA THR A 59 -9.57 -0.09 -2.07
C THR A 59 -10.36 -0.50 -0.84
N LEU A 60 -10.71 0.51 -0.01
CA LEU A 60 -11.75 0.40 1.02
C LEU A 60 -13.12 0.86 0.52
N HIS A 61 -13.23 1.22 -0.78
CA HIS A 61 -14.41 1.76 -1.43
C HIS A 61 -14.87 0.87 -2.60
N PRO A 62 -15.39 -0.35 -2.34
CA PRO A 62 -15.82 -1.26 -3.40
C PRO A 62 -16.92 -0.66 -4.27
N GLU A 63 -17.75 0.23 -3.75
CA GLU A 63 -18.81 0.95 -4.48
C GLU A 63 -18.25 1.85 -5.58
N LYS A 64 -17.01 2.31 -5.47
CA LYS A 64 -16.31 3.14 -6.47
C LYS A 64 -15.49 2.32 -7.46
N PHE A 65 -15.27 1.04 -7.20
CA PHE A 65 -14.31 0.26 -7.96
C PHE A 65 -14.75 0.01 -9.41
N LYS A 66 -16.04 -0.28 -9.62
CA LYS A 66 -16.59 -0.51 -10.98
C LYS A 66 -16.39 0.68 -11.94
N PRO A 67 -16.72 1.93 -11.59
CA PRO A 67 -16.41 3.08 -12.44
C PRO A 67 -14.91 3.26 -12.67
N TRP A 68 -14.05 3.03 -11.67
CA TRP A 68 -12.62 3.11 -11.87
C TRP A 68 -12.08 2.05 -12.83
N GLN A 69 -12.56 0.80 -12.72
CA GLN A 69 -12.22 -0.28 -13.66
C GLN A 69 -12.65 0.06 -15.10
N ALA A 70 -13.83 0.66 -15.26
CA ALA A 70 -14.31 1.11 -16.57
C ALA A 70 -13.41 2.22 -17.15
N VAL A 71 -13.01 3.21 -16.36
CA VAL A 71 -12.08 4.28 -16.79
C VAL A 71 -10.74 3.69 -17.22
N ARG A 72 -10.16 2.77 -16.43
CA ARG A 72 -8.90 2.11 -16.77
C ARG A 72 -9.00 1.35 -18.11
N ALA A 73 -10.10 0.65 -18.32
CA ALA A 73 -10.33 -0.09 -19.57
C ALA A 73 -10.48 0.85 -20.78
N VAL A 74 -11.18 2.00 -20.62
CA VAL A 74 -11.30 3.03 -21.67
C VAL A 74 -9.92 3.64 -21.99
N ASN A 75 -9.04 3.82 -21.01
CA ASN A 75 -7.68 4.30 -21.23
C ASN A 75 -6.77 3.26 -21.92
N GLY A 76 -7.26 2.04 -22.15
CA GLY A 76 -6.52 0.99 -22.86
C GLY A 76 -5.41 0.34 -22.03
N PHE A 77 -5.39 0.54 -20.73
CA PHE A 77 -4.36 -0.04 -19.85
C PHE A 77 -4.66 -1.51 -19.54
N ASN A 78 -3.58 -2.26 -19.22
CA ASN A 78 -3.69 -3.66 -18.82
C ASN A 78 -4.58 -3.83 -17.59
N ASN A 79 -5.45 -4.85 -17.63
CA ASN A 79 -6.39 -5.22 -16.58
C ASN A 79 -6.04 -6.54 -15.85
N ASP A 80 -4.81 -7.03 -16.03
CA ASP A 80 -4.27 -8.22 -15.35
C ASP A 80 -3.79 -7.90 -13.94
N TYR A 81 -4.67 -7.42 -13.07
CA TYR A 81 -4.41 -7.16 -11.66
C TYR A 81 -5.33 -8.00 -10.78
N ILE A 82 -4.92 -8.19 -9.54
CA ILE A 82 -5.77 -8.75 -8.47
C ILE A 82 -6.49 -7.59 -7.79
N ALA A 83 -7.81 -7.54 -7.88
CA ALA A 83 -8.64 -6.55 -7.21
C ALA A 83 -8.89 -6.95 -5.76
N VAL A 84 -8.49 -6.09 -4.80
CA VAL A 84 -8.55 -6.38 -3.37
C VAL A 84 -9.37 -5.33 -2.63
N CYS A 85 -10.31 -5.80 -1.81
CA CYS A 85 -11.11 -4.99 -0.91
C CYS A 85 -11.06 -5.56 0.52
N HIS A 86 -11.64 -4.86 1.50
CA HIS A 86 -11.70 -5.38 2.87
C HIS A 86 -12.91 -6.32 3.09
N GLU A 87 -12.73 -7.33 3.93
CA GLU A 87 -13.74 -8.38 4.17
C GLU A 87 -15.03 -7.86 4.84
N LEU A 88 -14.91 -6.79 5.62
CA LEU A 88 -16.00 -6.27 6.41
C LEU A 88 -16.91 -5.29 5.64
N ASN A 89 -16.68 -5.11 4.33
CA ASN A 89 -17.53 -4.21 3.56
C ASN A 89 -18.92 -4.81 3.33
N PRO A 90 -19.99 -4.20 3.87
CA PRO A 90 -21.35 -4.73 3.76
C PRO A 90 -21.92 -4.66 2.33
N GLU A 91 -21.27 -3.92 1.43
CA GLU A 91 -21.70 -3.84 0.02
C GLU A 91 -21.24 -5.06 -0.79
N LEU A 92 -20.25 -5.82 -0.30
CA LEU A 92 -19.87 -7.09 -0.90
C LEU A 92 -21.01 -8.11 -0.67
N GLY A 93 -21.71 -8.45 -1.73
CA GLY A 93 -22.81 -9.44 -1.72
C GLY A 93 -24.22 -8.89 -1.83
N LYS A 94 -24.42 -7.57 -1.88
CA LYS A 94 -25.77 -7.00 -1.98
C LYS A 94 -26.31 -6.77 -3.40
N ARG A 95 -25.49 -6.91 -4.46
CA ARG A 95 -25.91 -6.53 -5.83
C ARG A 95 -25.32 -7.44 -6.90
N ASP A 96 -26.14 -7.81 -7.88
CA ASP A 96 -25.74 -8.53 -9.11
C ASP A 96 -24.81 -7.75 -10.05
N ASN A 97 -24.46 -6.52 -9.68
CA ASN A 97 -23.67 -5.58 -10.48
C ASN A 97 -22.39 -5.12 -9.77
N LEU A 98 -21.80 -5.98 -8.92
CA LEU A 98 -20.56 -5.65 -8.21
C LEU A 98 -19.37 -5.50 -9.17
N PRO A 99 -18.38 -4.67 -8.80
CA PRO A 99 -17.08 -4.65 -9.46
C PRO A 99 -16.42 -6.03 -9.34
N ARG A 100 -15.50 -6.34 -10.23
CA ARG A 100 -14.62 -7.48 -10.04
C ARG A 100 -13.79 -7.26 -8.76
N ILE A 101 -14.01 -8.10 -7.75
CA ILE A 101 -13.19 -8.21 -6.55
C ILE A 101 -12.69 -9.65 -6.50
N ASP A 102 -11.37 -9.82 -6.55
CA ASP A 102 -10.73 -11.14 -6.59
C ASP A 102 -10.42 -11.64 -5.18
N LYS A 103 -10.17 -10.73 -4.24
CA LYS A 103 -9.84 -11.05 -2.83
C LYS A 103 -10.44 -10.05 -1.85
N SER A 104 -10.78 -10.57 -0.67
CA SER A 104 -11.14 -9.76 0.49
C SER A 104 -10.19 -10.05 1.66
N ILE A 105 -9.71 -9.00 2.31
CA ILE A 105 -8.74 -9.06 3.41
C ILE A 105 -9.19 -8.09 4.50
N ASP A 106 -9.13 -8.51 5.78
CA ASP A 106 -9.38 -7.60 6.90
C ASP A 106 -8.31 -6.48 6.90
N TYR A 107 -8.77 -5.23 6.93
CA TYR A 107 -7.90 -4.05 6.91
C TYR A 107 -7.22 -3.75 8.24
N ARG A 108 -7.67 -4.39 9.34
CA ARG A 108 -7.25 -4.03 10.68
C ARG A 108 -5.88 -4.62 11.04
N TYR A 109 -5.10 -3.82 11.73
CA TYR A 109 -3.99 -4.26 12.55
C TYR A 109 -4.46 -4.43 14.00
N PRO A 110 -3.77 -5.22 14.83
CA PRO A 110 -4.10 -5.37 16.25
C PRO A 110 -4.23 -4.03 16.95
N GLY A 111 -5.35 -3.83 17.67
CA GLY A 111 -5.66 -2.58 18.37
C GLY A 111 -6.34 -1.50 17.55
N MET A 112 -6.64 -1.75 16.27
CA MET A 112 -7.40 -0.81 15.42
C MET A 112 -8.91 -1.06 15.55
N ASP A 113 -9.65 0.01 15.88
CA ASP A 113 -11.12 0.01 15.88
C ASP A 113 -11.70 0.53 14.55
N GLY A 114 -10.94 1.34 13.81
CA GLY A 114 -11.35 1.96 12.55
C GLY A 114 -10.34 1.78 11.43
N SER A 115 -10.68 2.23 10.22
CA SER A 115 -9.80 2.16 9.06
C SER A 115 -8.69 3.21 9.13
N GLY A 116 -7.52 2.86 8.60
CA GLY A 116 -6.38 3.76 8.51
C GLY A 116 -6.15 4.36 7.12
N SER A 117 -7.14 4.47 6.30
CA SER A 117 -7.07 4.81 4.87
C SER A 117 -6.79 3.61 3.96
N SER A 118 -7.17 3.73 2.69
CA SER A 118 -6.87 2.71 1.68
C SER A 118 -5.36 2.52 1.45
N GLY A 119 -4.54 3.54 1.75
CA GLY A 119 -3.08 3.43 1.72
C GLY A 119 -2.54 2.46 2.78
N LEU A 120 -3.03 2.53 4.02
CA LEU A 120 -2.66 1.57 5.07
C LEU A 120 -3.19 0.17 4.76
N PHE A 121 -4.38 0.08 4.19
CA PHE A 121 -4.93 -1.19 3.72
C PHE A 121 -4.04 -1.85 2.66
N ALA A 122 -3.54 -1.09 1.68
CA ALA A 122 -2.63 -1.63 0.67
C ALA A 122 -1.31 -2.13 1.28
N VAL A 123 -0.81 -1.49 2.34
CA VAL A 123 0.33 -2.02 3.13
C VAL A 123 0.00 -3.39 3.73
N LYS A 124 -1.19 -3.54 4.31
CA LYS A 124 -1.66 -4.82 4.86
C LYS A 124 -1.72 -5.90 3.78
N VAL A 125 -2.30 -5.56 2.60
CA VAL A 125 -2.34 -6.46 1.44
C VAL A 125 -0.94 -6.90 1.03
N ALA A 126 0.01 -5.98 0.94
CA ALA A 126 1.39 -6.30 0.59
C ALA A 126 2.04 -7.26 1.61
N GLN A 127 1.87 -7.00 2.91
CA GLN A 127 2.38 -7.90 3.97
C GLN A 127 1.75 -9.29 3.90
N ASP A 128 0.44 -9.39 3.72
CA ASP A 128 -0.28 -10.67 3.61
C ASP A 128 0.14 -11.49 2.38
N HIS A 129 0.71 -10.82 1.36
CA HIS A 129 1.32 -11.48 0.20
C HIS A 129 2.84 -11.71 0.35
N GLY A 130 3.39 -11.50 1.56
CA GLY A 130 4.76 -11.81 1.91
C GLY A 130 5.81 -10.80 1.45
N PHE A 131 5.39 -9.57 1.08
CA PHE A 131 6.35 -8.49 0.82
C PHE A 131 6.88 -7.93 2.14
N ASN A 132 8.20 -7.83 2.25
CA ASN A 132 8.89 -7.39 3.47
C ASN A 132 9.74 -6.13 3.28
N ARG A 133 9.69 -5.53 2.08
CA ARG A 133 10.20 -4.20 1.74
C ARG A 133 9.15 -3.46 0.93
N ILE A 134 8.44 -2.55 1.57
CA ILE A 134 7.29 -1.85 1.00
C ILE A 134 7.57 -0.36 0.97
N VAL A 135 7.54 0.24 -0.21
CA VAL A 135 7.75 1.69 -0.41
C VAL A 135 6.42 2.35 -0.73
N LEU A 136 6.12 3.46 -0.06
CA LEU A 136 4.93 4.28 -0.30
C LEU A 136 5.29 5.47 -1.18
N ALA A 137 4.63 5.62 -2.32
CA ALA A 137 4.67 6.77 -3.20
C ALA A 137 3.29 7.42 -3.26
N GLY A 138 3.19 8.74 -3.15
CA GLY A 138 1.91 9.45 -3.18
C GLY A 138 0.98 9.19 -1.98
N ILE A 139 1.55 8.86 -0.81
CA ILE A 139 0.81 8.66 0.46
C ILE A 139 1.45 9.51 1.58
N PRO A 140 1.53 10.83 1.42
CA PRO A 140 2.24 11.71 2.35
C PRO A 140 1.50 11.93 3.67
N MET A 141 0.20 11.72 3.73
CA MET A 141 -0.66 12.03 4.88
C MET A 141 -0.45 13.46 5.40
N LYS A 142 -0.34 14.45 4.49
CA LYS A 142 -0.21 15.87 4.80
C LYS A 142 -1.58 16.56 4.85
N ALA A 143 -1.72 17.54 5.72
CA ALA A 143 -2.97 18.28 5.91
C ALA A 143 -3.35 19.18 4.72
N ASP A 144 -2.36 19.67 4.00
CA ASP A 144 -2.46 20.59 2.88
C ASP A 144 -2.22 19.92 1.51
N GLU A 145 -2.11 18.61 1.48
CA GLU A 145 -1.88 17.88 0.24
C GLU A 145 -3.20 17.68 -0.51
N ALA A 146 -3.21 18.13 -1.77
CA ALA A 146 -4.32 17.87 -2.68
C ALA A 146 -4.20 16.51 -3.35
N HIS A 147 -5.27 16.09 -4.01
CA HIS A 147 -5.31 14.89 -4.84
C HIS A 147 -4.57 15.13 -6.17
N PHE A 148 -4.16 14.07 -6.86
CA PHE A 148 -3.35 14.20 -8.09
C PHE A 148 -4.12 14.82 -9.26
N PHE A 149 -5.46 14.76 -9.30
CA PHE A 149 -6.26 15.28 -10.40
C PHE A 149 -7.16 16.49 -10.03
N ASP A 150 -7.20 16.89 -8.77
CA ASP A 150 -7.94 18.07 -8.36
C ASP A 150 -7.20 18.86 -7.26
N ASP A 151 -7.67 20.08 -7.00
CA ASP A 151 -7.11 20.96 -5.97
C ASP A 151 -7.80 20.79 -4.61
N LYS A 152 -8.69 19.81 -4.49
CA LYS A 152 -9.43 19.56 -3.26
C LYS A 152 -8.49 19.02 -2.19
N VAL A 153 -8.36 19.77 -1.12
CA VAL A 153 -7.59 19.36 0.06
C VAL A 153 -8.32 18.23 0.79
N TRP A 154 -7.59 17.22 1.17
CA TRP A 154 -8.14 16.10 1.92
C TRP A 154 -8.29 16.42 3.41
N THR A 155 -9.53 16.60 3.84
CA THR A 155 -9.89 17.05 5.19
C THR A 155 -9.98 15.92 6.23
N GLU A 156 -10.19 14.68 5.79
CA GLU A 156 -10.37 13.52 6.66
C GLU A 156 -9.05 12.91 7.18
N ARG A 157 -7.92 13.50 6.82
CA ARG A 157 -6.60 12.99 7.17
C ARG A 157 -6.44 12.65 8.65
N ASP A 158 -6.86 13.53 9.54
CA ASP A 158 -6.53 13.43 10.98
C ASP A 158 -7.18 12.21 11.64
N GLN A 159 -8.36 11.80 11.18
CA GLN A 159 -9.02 10.58 11.69
C GLN A 159 -8.22 9.31 11.38
N PHE A 160 -7.42 9.29 10.31
CA PHE A 160 -6.63 8.13 9.92
C PHE A 160 -5.25 8.08 10.57
N LEU A 161 -4.70 9.19 11.06
CA LEU A 161 -3.36 9.21 11.67
C LEU A 161 -3.27 8.31 12.90
N VAL A 162 -4.37 8.18 13.65
CA VAL A 162 -4.43 7.30 14.82
C VAL A 162 -4.19 5.86 14.41
N ALA A 163 -4.87 5.38 13.37
CA ALA A 163 -4.72 4.01 12.86
C ALA A 163 -3.30 3.74 12.34
N TRP A 164 -2.68 4.70 11.63
CA TRP A 164 -1.28 4.57 11.21
C TRP A 164 -0.30 4.47 12.38
N LYS A 165 -0.54 5.23 13.48
CA LYS A 165 0.27 5.14 14.71
C LYS A 165 0.10 3.79 15.39
N ILE A 166 -1.14 3.27 15.47
CA ILE A 166 -1.42 1.94 16.02
C ILE A 166 -0.77 0.84 15.18
N ALA A 167 -0.85 0.92 13.86
CA ALA A 167 -0.23 -0.06 12.97
C ALA A 167 1.30 0.00 12.94
N ARG A 168 1.91 1.15 13.34
CA ARG A 168 3.36 1.37 13.22
C ARG A 168 4.24 0.24 13.77
N PRO A 169 3.99 -0.34 14.96
CA PRO A 169 4.81 -1.45 15.47
C PRO A 169 4.88 -2.65 14.50
N ALA A 170 3.77 -2.95 13.81
CA ALA A 170 3.68 -4.07 12.87
C ALA A 170 4.28 -3.79 11.49
N ILE A 171 4.47 -2.50 11.12
CA ILE A 171 4.89 -2.12 9.76
C ILE A 171 6.26 -1.44 9.69
N LYS A 172 6.76 -0.85 10.79
CA LYS A 172 7.94 0.05 10.80
C LYS A 172 9.21 -0.56 10.21
N ASP A 173 9.39 -1.87 10.30
CA ASP A 173 10.60 -2.54 9.81
C ASP A 173 10.50 -2.90 8.31
N ALA A 174 9.27 -3.08 7.82
CA ALA A 174 8.98 -3.48 6.45
C ALA A 174 8.60 -2.31 5.53
N VAL A 175 8.24 -1.14 6.07
CA VAL A 175 7.64 -0.05 5.28
C VAL A 175 8.46 1.24 5.39
N ARG A 176 8.66 1.90 4.24
CA ARG A 176 9.25 3.25 4.14
C ARG A 176 8.36 4.13 3.25
N SER A 177 8.44 5.43 3.40
CA SER A 177 7.66 6.37 2.61
C SER A 177 8.54 7.44 1.95
N MET A 178 8.18 7.79 0.71
CA MET A 178 8.89 8.80 -0.06
C MET A 178 8.69 10.21 0.49
N SER A 179 7.53 10.52 1.07
CA SER A 179 7.18 11.90 1.40
C SER A 179 6.26 12.05 2.62
N GLY A 180 6.14 13.28 3.10
CA GLY A 180 5.16 13.74 4.07
C GLY A 180 5.30 13.16 5.48
N TRP A 181 4.18 13.12 6.18
CA TRP A 181 4.11 12.64 7.55
C TRP A 181 4.38 11.12 7.66
N THR A 182 3.97 10.33 6.68
CA THR A 182 4.28 8.90 6.63
C THR A 182 5.79 8.65 6.56
N ARG A 183 6.55 9.51 5.86
CA ARG A 183 8.01 9.46 5.86
C ARG A 183 8.61 9.79 7.23
N GLN A 184 8.02 10.75 7.94
CA GLN A 184 8.45 11.06 9.33
C GLN A 184 8.16 9.89 10.27
N LEU A 185 7.02 9.20 10.09
CA LEU A 185 6.61 8.07 10.93
C LEU A 185 7.44 6.80 10.70
N LEU A 186 7.80 6.51 9.42
CA LEU A 186 8.32 5.21 8.97
C LEU A 186 9.76 5.27 8.46
N GLY A 187 10.28 6.47 8.18
CA GLY A 187 11.58 6.69 7.55
C GLY A 187 11.52 6.72 6.02
N ALA A 188 12.60 7.19 5.41
CA ALA A 188 12.80 7.19 3.97
C ALA A 188 13.37 5.86 3.48
N PRO A 189 12.99 5.37 2.29
CA PRO A 189 13.66 4.24 1.67
C PRO A 189 15.04 4.65 1.13
N THR A 190 15.95 3.68 1.05
CA THR A 190 17.23 3.80 0.37
C THR A 190 17.47 2.54 -0.45
N SER A 191 18.32 2.61 -1.50
CA SER A 191 18.69 1.42 -2.26
C SER A 191 19.29 0.32 -1.39
N LEU A 192 20.09 0.71 -0.39
CA LEU A 192 20.67 -0.22 0.58
C LEU A 192 19.58 -0.93 1.38
N TRP A 193 18.62 -0.19 1.97
CA TRP A 193 17.50 -0.78 2.72
C TRP A 193 16.64 -1.73 1.86
N LEU A 194 16.46 -1.42 0.56
CA LEU A 194 15.73 -2.30 -0.35
C LEU A 194 16.44 -3.63 -0.60
N SER A 195 17.77 -3.68 -0.51
CA SER A 195 18.59 -4.85 -0.83
C SER A 195 19.14 -5.61 0.39
N GLU A 196 19.09 -5.02 1.59
CA GLU A 196 19.59 -5.66 2.79
C GLU A 196 18.65 -6.74 3.32
N PRO A 197 19.16 -7.94 3.66
CA PRO A 197 18.38 -8.96 4.36
C PRO A 197 17.75 -8.40 5.65
N THR A 198 16.50 -8.73 5.92
CA THR A 198 15.92 -8.48 7.25
C THR A 198 16.65 -9.34 8.26
N THR A 199 17.42 -8.72 9.14
CA THR A 199 17.86 -9.39 10.36
C THR A 199 16.61 -9.63 11.19
N SER A 200 16.13 -10.89 11.23
CA SER A 200 15.15 -11.29 12.23
C SER A 200 15.76 -10.97 13.58
N GLY A 201 15.13 -10.05 14.32
CA GLY A 201 15.58 -9.66 15.64
C GLY A 201 15.85 -10.89 16.48
N ALA A 202 17.08 -11.02 16.94
CA ALA A 202 17.42 -12.01 17.95
C ALA A 202 16.54 -11.72 19.17
N ASP A 203 15.89 -12.75 19.64
CA ASP A 203 15.18 -12.80 20.91
C ASP A 203 15.90 -11.98 21.99
N HIS A 204 15.24 -10.95 22.47
CA HIS A 204 15.54 -10.42 23.78
C HIS A 204 14.80 -11.30 24.78
N GLY A 205 15.55 -12.32 25.31
CA GLY A 205 15.17 -13.13 26.45
C GLY A 205 15.04 -12.31 27.71
#